data_5e7243314442c6072c177c92cbcc5178
#
_entry.id   5e7243314442c6072c177c92cbcc5178
#
_cell.length_a   1.000
_cell.length_b   1.000
_cell.length_c   1.000
_cell.angle_alpha   90.00
_cell.angle_beta   90.00
_cell.angle_gamma   90.00
#
_symmetry.space_group_name_H-M   'P 1'
#
loop_
_entity.id
_entity.type
_entity.pdbx_description
1 polymer ?
#
loop_
_entity_poly.entity_id
_entity_poly.type
_entity_poly.pdbx_seq_one_letter_code
_entity_poly.pdbx_strand_id
1 'polypeptide(L)'
;YIMPSTVIDSQIHGFLFGTDEMRKIFSDESWVQKWLDTEAALATAQAELGVIPKEKADIINKYAKAELIDIPSIGEFYKSSITIVPLLKAFKAILPDNAGEYVHWGATSQDIVDTGLVLLQRDAYDVILRDLKACQKSILKLVKKYRDVPMAGRTHVVHAIPITFGYKAAVWADELGRDIERMEAMYDRVFV
;
A
#
# COMPACT_ATOMS: atom_id res chain seq x y z
N TYR A 1 -22.90 -2.01 16.70
CA TYR A 1 -21.64 -1.52 17.25
C TYR A 1 -21.33 -0.15 16.65
N ILE A 2 -21.36 0.93 17.46
CA ILE A 2 -20.99 2.27 16.99
C ILE A 2 -19.48 2.39 17.13
N MET A 3 -18.78 2.41 15.99
CA MET A 3 -17.33 2.67 15.97
C MET A 3 -17.09 4.18 15.88
N PRO A 4 -16.25 4.75 16.74
CA PRO A 4 -15.80 6.13 16.54
C PRO A 4 -15.02 6.20 15.24
N SER A 5 -15.32 7.18 14.37
CA SER A 5 -14.52 7.37 13.15
C SER A 5 -13.19 8.04 13.49
N THR A 6 -12.12 7.55 12.90
CA THR A 6 -10.86 8.28 12.86
C THR A 6 -10.96 9.45 11.88
N VAL A 7 -10.03 10.39 11.92
CA VAL A 7 -10.02 11.54 10.99
C VAL A 7 -9.96 11.07 9.54
N ILE A 8 -9.22 9.98 9.27
CA ILE A 8 -9.08 9.40 7.94
C ILE A 8 -10.36 8.73 7.45
N ASP A 9 -11.10 8.06 8.35
CA ASP A 9 -12.32 7.31 8.02
C ASP A 9 -13.59 8.15 8.11
N SER A 10 -13.48 9.40 8.56
CA SER A 10 -14.61 10.30 8.73
C SER A 10 -15.23 10.67 7.38
N GLN A 11 -16.53 10.46 7.23
CA GLN A 11 -17.29 10.92 6.07
C GLN A 11 -17.32 12.46 5.95
N ILE A 12 -17.04 13.18 7.06
CA ILE A 12 -17.03 14.64 7.09
C ILE A 12 -15.66 15.20 6.79
N HIS A 13 -14.61 14.63 7.40
CA HIS A 13 -13.26 15.20 7.37
C HIS A 13 -12.26 14.38 6.56
N GLY A 14 -12.59 13.14 6.23
CA GLY A 14 -11.67 12.20 5.60
C GLY A 14 -11.06 12.71 4.29
N PHE A 15 -11.83 13.48 3.49
CA PHE A 15 -11.36 14.05 2.23
C PHE A 15 -10.15 15.00 2.38
N LEU A 16 -9.92 15.55 3.58
CA LEU A 16 -8.76 16.42 3.87
C LEU A 16 -7.45 15.63 4.07
N PHE A 17 -7.53 14.33 4.35
CA PHE A 17 -6.43 13.52 4.87
C PHE A 17 -6.08 12.29 4.01
N GLY A 18 -6.53 12.25 2.78
CA GLY A 18 -6.21 11.17 1.85
C GLY A 18 -6.94 11.28 0.54
N THR A 19 -6.45 10.56 -0.46
CA THR A 19 -7.08 10.42 -1.78
C THR A 19 -7.88 9.12 -1.83
N ASP A 20 -8.89 9.05 -2.70
CA ASP A 20 -9.68 7.82 -2.89
C ASP A 20 -8.80 6.66 -3.38
N GLU A 21 -7.79 6.96 -4.21
CA GLU A 21 -6.83 5.97 -4.69
C GLU A 21 -6.04 5.35 -3.52
N MET A 22 -5.51 6.18 -2.60
CA MET A 22 -4.77 5.69 -1.44
C MET A 22 -5.68 4.94 -0.45
N ARG A 23 -6.93 5.39 -0.25
CA ARG A 23 -7.91 4.68 0.58
C ARG A 23 -8.23 3.30 0.05
N LYS A 24 -8.34 3.16 -1.29
CA LYS A 24 -8.59 1.87 -1.93
C LYS A 24 -7.43 0.90 -1.71
N ILE A 25 -6.18 1.38 -1.75
CA ILE A 25 -4.99 0.53 -1.50
C ILE A 25 -5.03 -0.07 -0.10
N PHE A 26 -5.48 0.69 0.90
CA PHE A 26 -5.52 0.24 2.30
C PHE A 26 -6.94 -0.14 2.77
N SER A 27 -7.85 -0.47 1.85
CA SER A 27 -9.17 -1.00 2.22
C SER A 27 -9.09 -2.43 2.76
N ASP A 28 -10.09 -2.86 3.52
CA ASP A 28 -10.16 -4.23 4.04
C ASP A 28 -10.13 -5.27 2.91
N GLU A 29 -10.78 -4.98 1.77
CA GLU A 29 -10.75 -5.85 0.60
C GLU A 29 -9.33 -5.99 0.03
N SER A 30 -8.58 -4.89 -0.03
CA SER A 30 -7.19 -4.91 -0.50
C SER A 30 -6.28 -5.66 0.47
N TRP A 31 -6.46 -5.50 1.78
CA TRP A 31 -5.75 -6.29 2.79
C TRP A 31 -6.01 -7.78 2.61
N VAL A 32 -7.27 -8.18 2.53
CA VAL A 32 -7.65 -9.57 2.32
C VAL A 32 -7.07 -10.10 1.01
N GLN A 33 -7.14 -9.32 -0.07
CA GLN A 33 -6.58 -9.75 -1.36
C GLN A 33 -5.06 -9.98 -1.29
N LYS A 34 -4.29 -9.09 -0.63
CA LYS A 34 -2.83 -9.27 -0.52
C LYS A 34 -2.44 -10.48 0.35
N TRP A 35 -3.22 -10.79 1.38
CA TRP A 35 -3.03 -12.03 2.14
C TRP A 35 -3.34 -13.27 1.30
N LEU A 36 -4.41 -13.25 0.50
CA LEU A 36 -4.73 -14.32 -0.42
C LEU A 36 -3.70 -14.47 -1.55
N ASP A 37 -3.19 -13.36 -2.10
CA ASP A 37 -2.10 -13.36 -3.09
C ASP A 37 -0.84 -14.04 -2.52
N THR A 38 -0.53 -13.78 -1.25
CA THR A 38 0.61 -14.40 -0.55
C THR A 38 0.42 -15.91 -0.39
N GLU A 39 -0.77 -16.35 0.02
CA GLU A 39 -1.11 -17.79 0.13
C GLU A 39 -1.06 -18.49 -1.22
N ALA A 40 -1.55 -17.83 -2.27
CA ALA A 40 -1.52 -18.35 -3.65
C ALA A 40 -0.08 -18.48 -4.19
N ALA A 41 0.77 -17.48 -3.92
CA ALA A 41 2.18 -17.50 -4.28
C ALA A 41 2.93 -18.61 -3.53
N LEU A 42 2.66 -18.79 -2.23
CA LEU A 42 3.21 -19.87 -1.42
C LEU A 42 2.83 -21.24 -2.00
N ALA A 43 1.55 -21.46 -2.32
CA ALA A 43 1.07 -22.70 -2.90
C ALA A 43 1.72 -22.97 -4.26
N THR A 44 1.90 -21.93 -5.08
CA THR A 44 2.57 -22.05 -6.40
C THR A 44 4.02 -22.51 -6.24
N ALA A 45 4.79 -21.84 -5.40
CA ALA A 45 6.19 -22.19 -5.13
C ALA A 45 6.33 -23.62 -4.57
N GLN A 46 5.44 -24.01 -3.67
CA GLN A 46 5.42 -25.36 -3.09
C GLN A 46 5.08 -26.44 -4.12
N ALA A 47 4.18 -26.14 -5.06
CA ALA A 47 3.86 -27.06 -6.14
C ALA A 47 5.03 -27.23 -7.13
N GLU A 48 5.74 -26.15 -7.43
CA GLU A 48 6.95 -26.19 -8.28
C GLU A 48 8.06 -27.04 -7.65
N LEU A 49 8.16 -27.03 -6.34
CA LEU A 49 9.12 -27.84 -5.58
C LEU A 49 8.61 -29.26 -5.26
N GLY A 50 7.40 -29.61 -5.68
CA GLY A 50 6.79 -30.93 -5.41
C GLY A 50 6.39 -31.16 -3.95
N VAL A 51 6.26 -30.09 -3.15
CA VAL A 51 5.84 -30.17 -1.74
C VAL A 51 4.33 -30.41 -1.62
N ILE A 52 3.54 -29.78 -2.52
CA ILE A 52 2.09 -30.01 -2.63
C ILE A 52 1.72 -30.41 -4.07
N PRO A 53 0.58 -31.08 -4.29
CA PRO A 53 0.12 -31.42 -5.63
C PRO A 53 -0.20 -30.16 -6.44
N LYS A 54 0.23 -30.14 -7.71
CA LYS A 54 0.03 -28.99 -8.60
C LYS A 54 -1.45 -28.64 -8.77
N GLU A 55 -2.32 -29.63 -8.93
CA GLU A 55 -3.75 -29.41 -9.06
C GLU A 55 -4.38 -28.70 -7.84
N LYS A 56 -3.81 -28.89 -6.66
CA LYS A 56 -4.27 -28.19 -5.45
C LYS A 56 -3.83 -26.73 -5.43
N ALA A 57 -2.59 -26.46 -5.86
CA ALA A 57 -2.11 -25.09 -6.03
C ALA A 57 -2.92 -24.33 -7.10
N ASP A 58 -3.27 -24.98 -8.22
CA ASP A 58 -4.10 -24.39 -9.27
C ASP A 58 -5.50 -24.00 -8.73
N ILE A 59 -6.09 -24.84 -7.87
CA ILE A 59 -7.37 -24.53 -7.19
C ILE A 59 -7.20 -23.36 -6.24
N ILE A 60 -6.17 -23.36 -5.38
CA ILE A 60 -5.89 -22.28 -4.44
C ILE A 60 -5.76 -20.95 -5.19
N ASN A 61 -4.96 -20.90 -6.24
CA ASN A 61 -4.77 -19.70 -7.07
C ASN A 61 -6.08 -19.21 -7.70
N LYS A 62 -6.91 -20.12 -8.20
CA LYS A 62 -8.20 -19.78 -8.82
C LYS A 62 -9.16 -19.11 -7.87
N TYR A 63 -9.18 -19.54 -6.60
CA TYR A 63 -10.12 -19.09 -5.59
C TYR A 63 -9.53 -18.02 -4.64
N ALA A 64 -8.26 -17.64 -4.76
CA ALA A 64 -7.60 -16.61 -3.96
C ALA A 64 -8.08 -15.20 -4.34
N LYS A 65 -9.35 -14.91 -4.12
CA LYS A 65 -10.03 -13.66 -4.48
C LYS A 65 -10.82 -13.12 -3.30
N ALA A 66 -10.56 -11.88 -2.92
CA ALA A 66 -11.24 -11.22 -1.81
C ALA A 66 -12.76 -11.14 -2.01
N GLU A 67 -13.22 -11.03 -3.27
CA GLU A 67 -14.64 -11.01 -3.62
C GLU A 67 -15.42 -12.29 -3.25
N LEU A 68 -14.72 -13.39 -3.01
CA LEU A 68 -15.29 -14.68 -2.59
C LEU A 68 -15.34 -14.83 -1.06
N ILE A 69 -14.83 -13.86 -0.31
CA ILE A 69 -14.71 -13.91 1.15
C ILE A 69 -15.72 -12.95 1.78
N ASP A 70 -16.49 -13.44 2.72
CA ASP A 70 -17.34 -12.59 3.56
C ASP A 70 -16.49 -11.87 4.62
N ILE A 71 -15.95 -10.69 4.24
CA ILE A 71 -15.04 -9.89 5.08
C ILE A 71 -15.67 -9.51 6.43
N PRO A 72 -16.95 -9.08 6.53
CA PRO A 72 -17.59 -8.82 7.81
C PRO A 72 -17.56 -10.00 8.77
N SER A 73 -17.75 -11.23 8.27
CA SER A 73 -17.70 -12.43 9.10
C SER A 73 -16.32 -12.69 9.69
N ILE A 74 -15.24 -12.35 8.97
CA ILE A 74 -13.87 -12.44 9.47
C ILE A 74 -13.72 -11.58 10.73
N GLY A 75 -14.24 -10.34 10.72
CA GLY A 75 -14.16 -9.40 11.84
C GLY A 75 -14.82 -9.92 13.12
N GLU A 76 -15.88 -10.71 13.02
CA GLU A 76 -16.55 -11.31 14.19
C GLU A 76 -15.68 -12.38 14.88
N PHE A 77 -14.91 -13.13 14.12
CA PHE A 77 -14.00 -14.16 14.64
C PHE A 77 -12.74 -13.60 15.30
N TYR A 78 -12.37 -12.36 15.02
CA TYR A 78 -11.20 -11.70 15.63
C TYR A 78 -11.29 -11.56 17.16
N LYS A 79 -12.47 -11.63 17.72
CA LYS A 79 -12.67 -11.57 19.18
C LYS A 79 -12.02 -12.73 19.94
N SER A 80 -11.66 -13.80 19.25
CA SER A 80 -11.18 -15.04 19.86
C SER A 80 -9.97 -15.67 19.17
N SER A 81 -9.36 -15.04 18.17
CA SER A 81 -8.32 -15.66 17.35
C SER A 81 -7.21 -14.69 16.90
N ILE A 82 -6.09 -15.27 16.43
CA ILE A 82 -4.93 -14.58 15.89
C ILE A 82 -5.23 -14.12 14.44
N THR A 83 -4.65 -13.00 14.05
CA THR A 83 -4.91 -12.17 12.87
C THR A 83 -5.30 -12.88 11.55
N ILE A 84 -4.61 -13.92 11.13
CA ILE A 84 -4.87 -14.56 9.82
C ILE A 84 -5.83 -15.77 9.91
N VAL A 85 -5.99 -16.35 11.09
CA VAL A 85 -6.76 -17.61 11.27
C VAL A 85 -8.21 -17.52 10.81
N PRO A 86 -8.97 -16.42 11.07
CA PRO A 86 -10.33 -16.30 10.57
C PRO A 86 -10.39 -16.28 9.03
N LEU A 87 -9.47 -15.58 8.37
CA LEU A 87 -9.37 -15.58 6.92
C LEU A 87 -9.07 -16.97 6.38
N LEU A 88 -8.08 -17.66 6.95
CA LEU A 88 -7.74 -19.03 6.53
C LEU A 88 -8.92 -19.98 6.65
N LYS A 89 -9.71 -19.85 7.71
CA LYS A 89 -10.95 -20.63 7.90
C LYS A 89 -11.96 -20.36 6.78
N ALA A 90 -12.24 -19.10 6.51
CA ALA A 90 -13.16 -18.69 5.45
C ALA A 90 -12.66 -19.14 4.07
N PHE A 91 -11.37 -18.96 3.79
CA PHE A 91 -10.76 -19.37 2.52
C PHE A 91 -10.79 -20.88 2.32
N LYS A 92 -10.37 -21.66 3.32
CA LYS A 92 -10.42 -23.14 3.25
C LYS A 92 -11.83 -23.66 3.02
N ALA A 93 -12.84 -23.02 3.56
CA ALA A 93 -14.24 -23.44 3.43
C ALA A 93 -14.81 -23.32 2.02
N ILE A 94 -14.29 -22.42 1.18
CA ILE A 94 -14.75 -22.23 -0.20
C ILE A 94 -13.98 -23.07 -1.22
N LEU A 95 -12.88 -23.73 -0.83
CA LEU A 95 -12.04 -24.49 -1.71
C LEU A 95 -12.61 -25.90 -1.95
N PRO A 96 -12.82 -26.31 -3.21
CA PRO A 96 -13.24 -27.68 -3.54
C PRO A 96 -12.07 -28.68 -3.43
N ASP A 97 -12.42 -29.97 -3.54
CA ASP A 97 -11.49 -31.09 -3.70
C ASP A 97 -10.41 -31.17 -2.59
N ASN A 98 -10.76 -30.81 -1.35
CA ASN A 98 -9.85 -30.80 -0.20
C ASN A 98 -8.60 -29.92 -0.40
N ALA A 99 -8.61 -28.97 -1.34
CA ALA A 99 -7.48 -28.08 -1.57
C ALA A 99 -7.17 -27.19 -0.33
N GLY A 100 -8.16 -26.98 0.53
CA GLY A 100 -7.99 -26.26 1.80
C GLY A 100 -6.98 -26.89 2.76
N GLU A 101 -6.70 -28.19 2.66
CA GLU A 101 -5.70 -28.86 3.48
C GLU A 101 -4.27 -28.38 3.16
N TYR A 102 -4.04 -27.86 1.95
CA TYR A 102 -2.75 -27.40 1.46
C TYR A 102 -2.54 -25.87 1.60
N VAL A 103 -3.56 -25.13 2.07
CA VAL A 103 -3.44 -23.69 2.33
C VAL A 103 -2.63 -23.48 3.60
N HIS A 104 -1.72 -22.51 3.56
CA HIS A 104 -0.88 -22.12 4.70
C HIS A 104 0.08 -23.23 5.16
N TRP A 105 0.50 -24.08 4.24
CA TRP A 105 1.34 -25.23 4.56
C TRP A 105 2.77 -24.79 4.92
N GLY A 106 3.19 -25.05 6.16
CA GLY A 106 4.52 -24.72 6.64
C GLY A 106 4.80 -23.24 6.92
N ALA A 107 3.82 -22.35 6.70
CA ALA A 107 3.94 -20.94 6.99
C ALA A 107 3.45 -20.60 8.40
N THR A 108 3.86 -19.45 8.91
CA THR A 108 3.26 -18.83 10.09
C THR A 108 2.42 -17.61 9.71
N SER A 109 1.54 -17.19 10.62
CA SER A 109 0.67 -16.03 10.42
C SER A 109 1.46 -14.76 10.05
N GLN A 110 2.64 -14.59 10.65
CA GLN A 110 3.46 -13.41 10.43
C GLN A 110 4.01 -13.33 9.00
N ASP A 111 4.37 -14.46 8.39
CA ASP A 111 4.84 -14.51 7.00
C ASP A 111 3.81 -13.91 6.03
N ILE A 112 2.53 -14.22 6.24
CA ILE A 112 1.44 -13.76 5.40
C ILE A 112 1.10 -12.29 5.67
N VAL A 113 1.06 -11.91 6.94
CA VAL A 113 0.71 -10.54 7.34
C VAL A 113 1.75 -9.54 6.90
N ASP A 114 3.03 -9.82 7.13
CA ASP A 114 4.13 -8.91 6.74
C ASP A 114 4.28 -8.83 5.23
N THR A 115 4.20 -9.96 4.52
CA THR A 115 4.24 -9.97 3.05
C THR A 115 3.07 -9.18 2.47
N GLY A 116 1.86 -9.39 2.98
CA GLY A 116 0.67 -8.62 2.57
C GLY A 116 0.84 -7.12 2.79
N LEU A 117 1.40 -6.71 3.94
CA LEU A 117 1.70 -5.30 4.23
C LEU A 117 2.71 -4.72 3.23
N VAL A 118 3.79 -5.45 2.94
CA VAL A 118 4.81 -5.01 1.96
C VAL A 118 4.22 -4.87 0.56
N LEU A 119 3.31 -5.76 0.16
CA LEU A 119 2.60 -5.64 -1.12
C LEU A 119 1.72 -4.39 -1.19
N LEU A 120 0.97 -4.06 -0.11
CA LEU A 120 0.20 -2.81 -0.03
C LEU A 120 1.10 -1.57 -0.06
N GLN A 121 2.22 -1.62 0.66
CA GLN A 121 3.20 -0.53 0.66
C GLN A 121 3.82 -0.32 -0.72
N ARG A 122 4.04 -1.38 -1.50
CA ARG A 122 4.52 -1.28 -2.88
C ARG A 122 3.51 -0.57 -3.77
N ASP A 123 2.23 -0.94 -3.68
CA ASP A 123 1.17 -0.29 -4.44
C ASP A 123 1.07 1.21 -4.04
N ALA A 124 1.17 1.54 -2.75
CA ALA A 124 1.19 2.92 -2.26
C ALA A 124 2.44 3.70 -2.70
N TYR A 125 3.60 3.05 -2.71
CA TYR A 125 4.85 3.62 -3.17
C TYR A 125 4.75 4.12 -4.62
N ASP A 126 4.16 3.32 -5.52
CA ASP A 126 4.01 3.69 -6.93
C ASP A 126 3.16 4.96 -7.09
N VAL A 127 2.08 5.08 -6.32
CA VAL A 127 1.23 6.29 -6.29
C VAL A 127 2.01 7.51 -5.80
N ILE A 128 2.70 7.36 -4.67
CA ILE A 128 3.47 8.46 -4.05
C ILE A 128 4.59 8.92 -4.98
N LEU A 129 5.36 8.00 -5.55
CA LEU A 129 6.47 8.33 -6.45
C LEU A 129 5.98 9.03 -7.72
N ARG A 130 4.88 8.56 -8.30
CA ARG A 130 4.21 9.21 -9.44
C ARG A 130 3.86 10.67 -9.11
N ASP A 131 3.25 10.90 -7.96
CA ASP A 131 2.75 12.22 -7.55
C ASP A 131 3.90 13.16 -7.17
N LEU A 132 4.95 12.67 -6.54
CA LEU A 132 6.18 13.45 -6.28
C LEU A 132 6.84 13.92 -7.59
N LYS A 133 6.98 13.04 -8.58
CA LYS A 133 7.51 13.38 -9.90
C LYS A 133 6.64 14.40 -10.62
N ALA A 134 5.33 14.27 -10.54
CA ALA A 134 4.38 15.24 -11.12
C ALA A 134 4.45 16.61 -10.42
N CYS A 135 4.57 16.62 -9.11
CA CYS A 135 4.75 17.83 -8.30
C CYS A 135 6.06 18.54 -8.67
N GLN A 136 7.20 17.82 -8.66
CA GLN A 136 8.49 18.38 -9.06
C GLN A 136 8.44 18.99 -10.46
N LYS A 137 7.87 18.27 -11.44
CA LYS A 137 7.70 18.76 -12.82
C LYS A 137 6.90 20.07 -12.87
N SER A 138 5.88 20.20 -12.03
CA SER A 138 5.05 21.40 -11.95
C SER A 138 5.81 22.57 -11.33
N ILE A 139 6.58 22.32 -10.25
CA ILE A 139 7.43 23.32 -9.62
C ILE A 139 8.53 23.81 -10.59
N LEU A 140 9.15 22.91 -11.34
CA LEU A 140 10.17 23.28 -12.35
C LEU A 140 9.62 24.21 -13.45
N LYS A 141 8.33 24.09 -13.79
CA LYS A 141 7.68 25.08 -14.69
C LYS A 141 7.61 26.46 -14.03
N LEU A 142 7.31 26.53 -12.72
CA LEU A 142 7.31 27.78 -11.97
C LEU A 142 8.72 28.37 -11.87
N VAL A 143 9.73 27.57 -11.62
CA VAL A 143 11.15 27.99 -11.62
C VAL A 143 11.49 28.70 -12.92
N LYS A 144 11.20 28.08 -14.06
CA LYS A 144 11.49 28.65 -15.39
C LYS A 144 10.69 29.93 -15.66
N LYS A 145 9.38 29.91 -15.36
CA LYS A 145 8.48 31.01 -15.63
C LYS A 145 8.78 32.29 -14.83
N TYR A 146 9.18 32.10 -13.56
CA TYR A 146 9.33 33.20 -12.60
C TYR A 146 10.78 33.38 -12.14
N ARG A 147 11.73 32.95 -12.97
CA ARG A 147 13.16 32.96 -12.68
C ARG A 147 13.64 34.28 -12.13
N ASP A 148 13.27 35.38 -12.78
CA ASP A 148 13.78 36.72 -12.50
C ASP A 148 12.74 37.64 -11.84
N VAL A 149 11.61 37.08 -11.37
CA VAL A 149 10.57 37.86 -10.68
C VAL A 149 10.97 38.11 -9.23
N PRO A 150 11.20 39.39 -8.84
CA PRO A 150 11.65 39.75 -7.51
C PRO A 150 10.55 39.50 -6.48
N MET A 151 10.94 39.05 -5.30
CA MET A 151 10.10 38.96 -4.12
C MET A 151 10.90 39.24 -2.86
N ALA A 152 10.21 39.58 -1.76
CA ALA A 152 10.84 39.70 -0.45
C ALA A 152 11.25 38.32 0.07
N GLY A 153 12.54 38.13 0.34
CA GLY A 153 13.00 37.04 1.22
C GLY A 153 12.38 37.21 2.61
N ARG A 154 12.26 36.14 3.37
CA ARG A 154 11.67 36.17 4.70
C ARG A 154 12.47 35.34 5.69
N THR A 155 12.66 35.89 6.90
CA THR A 155 13.20 35.18 8.05
C THR A 155 12.32 35.51 9.24
N HIS A 156 11.93 34.53 10.03
CA HIS A 156 11.17 34.68 11.28
C HIS A 156 10.18 35.86 11.26
N VAL A 157 9.18 35.79 10.37
CA VAL A 157 8.08 36.76 10.09
C VAL A 157 8.48 38.14 9.59
N VAL A 158 9.76 38.46 9.39
CA VAL A 158 10.25 39.73 8.86
C VAL A 158 10.79 39.62 7.46
N HIS A 159 10.81 40.74 6.71
CA HIS A 159 11.45 40.82 5.42
C HIS A 159 12.97 40.74 5.55
N ALA A 160 13.58 39.93 4.67
CA ALA A 160 15.02 39.86 4.46
C ALA A 160 15.39 40.51 3.12
N ILE A 161 16.59 40.22 2.64
CA ILE A 161 17.03 40.71 1.33
C ILE A 161 16.11 40.27 0.21
N PRO A 162 16.02 41.01 -0.91
CA PRO A 162 15.29 40.57 -2.08
C PRO A 162 15.86 39.25 -2.65
N ILE A 163 14.95 38.37 -3.04
CA ILE A 163 15.23 37.15 -3.78
C ILE A 163 14.35 37.08 -5.02
N THR A 164 14.39 36.01 -5.79
CA THR A 164 13.40 35.77 -6.84
C THR A 164 12.44 34.66 -6.45
N PHE A 165 11.22 34.70 -6.98
CA PHE A 165 10.28 33.60 -6.79
C PHE A 165 10.78 32.31 -7.44
N GLY A 166 11.47 32.40 -8.60
CA GLY A 166 12.10 31.26 -9.24
C GLY A 166 13.14 30.59 -8.34
N TYR A 167 13.97 31.36 -7.61
CA TYR A 167 14.90 30.82 -6.64
C TYR A 167 14.19 30.04 -5.51
N LYS A 168 13.14 30.65 -4.93
CA LYS A 168 12.34 29.97 -3.91
C LYS A 168 11.74 28.65 -4.40
N ALA A 169 11.18 28.65 -5.61
CA ALA A 169 10.63 27.44 -6.22
C ALA A 169 11.72 26.41 -6.54
N ALA A 170 12.94 26.85 -6.91
CA ALA A 170 14.06 25.94 -7.17
C ALA A 170 14.49 25.17 -5.93
N VAL A 171 14.46 25.79 -4.73
CA VAL A 171 14.74 25.11 -3.46
C VAL A 171 13.75 23.96 -3.23
N TRP A 172 12.45 24.19 -3.48
CA TRP A 172 11.44 23.12 -3.37
C TRP A 172 11.64 22.00 -4.40
N ALA A 173 11.98 22.36 -5.64
CA ALA A 173 12.22 21.37 -6.69
C ALA A 173 13.44 20.48 -6.38
N ASP A 174 14.50 21.06 -5.81
CA ASP A 174 15.71 20.36 -5.39
C ASP A 174 15.45 19.42 -4.21
N GLU A 175 14.68 19.87 -3.21
CA GLU A 175 14.26 19.05 -2.07
C GLU A 175 13.47 17.82 -2.54
N LEU A 176 12.45 18.00 -3.39
CA LEU A 176 11.68 16.90 -3.97
C LEU A 176 12.55 15.98 -4.84
N GLY A 177 13.54 16.54 -5.55
CA GLY A 177 14.49 15.72 -6.32
C GLY A 177 15.26 14.73 -5.46
N ARG A 178 15.79 15.21 -4.34
CA ARG A 178 16.49 14.35 -3.38
C ARG A 178 15.56 13.32 -2.71
N ASP A 179 14.30 13.67 -2.47
CA ASP A 179 13.32 12.70 -1.95
C ASP A 179 12.99 11.61 -2.97
N ILE A 180 12.82 11.98 -4.24
CA ILE A 180 12.60 11.02 -5.33
C ILE A 180 13.80 10.06 -5.45
N GLU A 181 15.02 10.58 -5.46
CA GLU A 181 16.25 9.76 -5.51
C GLU A 181 16.33 8.77 -4.34
N ARG A 182 16.00 9.22 -3.11
CA ARG A 182 15.96 8.35 -1.93
C ARG A 182 14.90 7.26 -2.05
N MET A 183 13.71 7.62 -2.53
CA MET A 183 12.65 6.65 -2.76
C MET A 183 13.04 5.62 -3.80
N GLU A 184 13.58 6.03 -4.94
CA GLU A 184 14.03 5.11 -5.98
C GLU A 184 15.15 4.18 -5.49
N ALA A 185 16.11 4.71 -4.73
CA ALA A 185 17.22 3.91 -4.19
C ALA A 185 16.79 2.89 -3.11
N MET A 186 15.65 3.09 -2.45
CA MET A 186 15.16 2.14 -1.45
C MET A 186 14.36 0.97 -2.04
N TYR A 187 13.86 1.07 -3.28
CA TYR A 187 12.93 0.12 -3.87
C TYR A 187 13.42 -1.33 -3.76
N ASP A 188 14.60 -1.62 -4.29
CA ASP A 188 15.18 -2.97 -4.28
C ASP A 188 15.60 -3.49 -2.90
N ARG A 189 15.50 -2.65 -1.86
CA ARG A 189 15.79 -3.04 -0.48
C ARG A 189 14.55 -3.40 0.31
N VAL A 190 13.40 -2.86 -0.10
CA VAL A 190 12.13 -3.00 0.62
C VAL A 190 11.20 -3.98 -0.08
N PHE A 191 11.19 -3.97 -1.42
CA PHE A 191 10.24 -4.73 -2.24
C PHE A 191 10.95 -5.90 -2.97
N VAL A 192 11.62 -6.74 -2.20
CA VAL A 192 12.36 -7.91 -2.71
C VAL A 192 11.41 -9.04 -3.02
#